data_b7906dc14d41a2cc2cec734e36a080fe
#
_entry.id   b7906dc14d41a2cc2cec734e36a080fe
#
_cell.length_a   1.000
_cell.length_b   1.000
_cell.length_c   1.000
_cell.angle_alpha   90.00
_cell.angle_beta   90.00
_cell.angle_gamma   90.00
#
_symmetry.space_group_name_H-M   'P 1'
#
loop_
_entity.id
_entity.type
_entity.pdbx_description
1 polymer ?
#
loop_
_entity_poly.entity_id
_entity_poly.type
_entity_poly.pdbx_seq_one_letter_code
_entity_poly.pdbx_strand_id
1 'polypeptide(L)'
;STELRISEENLKIGSARKRAASGQLLPQINAGASVSDNRINQMDQFRQFDGERYFLSLTQVLFNWQVFSERKRASFVEDQLEEEYYYQLATILTEVAERYLNVLQASDALDSIESEINALINQLEQIQSLFDRQLAQLTDVYQGQASLAAAQAEQLRLEAEQALARES
;
A
#
# COMPACT_ATOMS: atom_id res chain seq x y z
N SER A 1 4.20 -4.09 1.99
CA SER A 1 2.85 -3.72 1.52
C SER A 1 2.71 -3.99 0.04
N THR A 2 1.58 -4.58 -0.36
CA THR A 2 1.26 -4.86 -1.78
C THR A 2 1.07 -3.56 -2.56
N GLU A 3 0.50 -2.55 -1.93
CA GLU A 3 0.24 -1.24 -2.54
C GLU A 3 1.52 -0.53 -2.95
N LEU A 4 2.56 -0.56 -2.12
CA LEU A 4 3.85 0.03 -2.46
C LEU A 4 4.50 -0.67 -3.65
N ARG A 5 4.37 -1.99 -3.77
CA ARG A 5 4.86 -2.75 -4.93
C ARG A 5 4.11 -2.38 -6.21
N ILE A 6 2.80 -2.19 -6.13
CA ILE A 6 1.98 -1.73 -7.27
C ILE A 6 2.44 -0.35 -7.71
N SER A 7 2.64 0.57 -6.78
CA SER A 7 3.12 1.93 -7.06
C SER A 7 4.52 1.93 -7.68
N GLU A 8 5.45 1.09 -7.19
CA GLU A 8 6.78 0.90 -7.78
C GLU A 8 6.70 0.36 -9.22
N GLU A 9 5.85 -0.61 -9.50
CA GLU A 9 5.66 -1.13 -10.87
C GLU A 9 5.02 -0.08 -11.80
N ASN A 10 4.09 0.73 -11.28
CA ASN A 10 3.53 1.84 -12.03
C ASN A 10 4.58 2.87 -12.41
N LEU A 11 5.52 3.19 -11.53
CA LEU A 11 6.66 4.06 -11.82
C LEU A 11 7.55 3.49 -12.94
N LYS A 12 7.82 2.17 -12.91
CA LYS A 12 8.55 1.49 -13.99
C LYS A 12 7.81 1.55 -15.33
N ILE A 13 6.48 1.42 -15.31
CA ILE A 13 5.64 1.58 -16.50
C ILE A 13 5.72 3.02 -17.03
N GLY A 14 5.69 4.03 -16.14
CA GLY A 14 5.85 5.43 -16.50
C GLY A 14 7.17 5.70 -17.20
N SER A 15 8.28 5.23 -16.65
CA SER A 15 9.61 5.36 -17.24
C SER A 15 9.74 4.64 -18.59
N ALA A 16 9.12 3.47 -18.73
CA ALA A 16 9.08 2.75 -20.01
C ALA A 16 8.30 3.52 -21.08
N ARG A 17 7.16 4.13 -20.72
CA ARG A 17 6.36 4.98 -21.64
C ARG A 17 7.14 6.22 -22.09
N LYS A 18 7.87 6.88 -21.19
CA LYS A 18 8.74 8.01 -21.54
C LYS A 18 9.85 7.59 -22.51
N ARG A 19 10.47 6.42 -22.29
CA ARG A 19 11.48 5.85 -23.22
C ARG A 19 10.86 5.55 -24.57
N ALA A 20 9.67 4.95 -24.62
CA ALA A 20 8.96 4.65 -25.86
C ALA A 20 8.60 5.93 -26.64
N ALA A 21 8.09 6.96 -25.96
CA ALA A 21 7.81 8.26 -26.57
C ALA A 21 9.07 8.95 -27.09
N SER A 22 10.19 8.84 -26.36
CA SER A 22 11.49 9.36 -26.81
C SER A 22 12.05 8.56 -27.99
N GLY A 23 11.80 7.25 -28.04
CA GLY A 23 12.20 6.36 -29.11
C GLY A 23 11.57 6.72 -30.46
N GLN A 24 10.37 7.31 -30.47
CA GLN A 24 9.73 7.79 -31.71
C GLN A 24 10.49 8.92 -32.41
N LEU A 25 11.36 9.62 -31.71
CA LEU A 25 12.23 10.66 -32.26
C LEU A 25 13.53 10.09 -32.87
N LEU A 26 13.82 8.82 -32.64
CA LEU A 26 14.98 8.14 -33.19
C LEU A 26 14.69 7.62 -34.63
N PRO A 27 15.71 7.38 -35.45
CA PRO A 27 15.53 6.74 -36.74
C PRO A 27 14.85 5.37 -36.59
N GLN A 28 13.76 5.16 -37.32
CA GLN A 28 13.04 3.89 -37.38
C GLN A 28 13.48 3.09 -38.58
N ILE A 29 13.99 1.89 -38.38
CA ILE A 29 14.40 0.96 -39.41
C ILE A 29 13.37 -0.14 -39.52
N ASN A 30 12.74 -0.28 -40.68
CA ASN A 30 11.78 -1.34 -40.97
C ASN A 30 12.32 -2.22 -42.10
N ALA A 31 12.27 -3.52 -41.92
CA ALA A 31 12.58 -4.51 -42.95
C ALA A 31 11.34 -5.39 -43.15
N GLY A 32 11.05 -5.72 -44.40
CA GLY A 32 9.94 -6.59 -44.70
C GLY A 32 10.22 -7.47 -45.92
N ALA A 33 9.61 -8.65 -45.91
CA ALA A 33 9.59 -9.57 -47.04
C ALA A 33 8.14 -9.98 -47.30
N SER A 34 7.73 -10.00 -48.54
CA SER A 34 6.41 -10.49 -48.95
C SER A 34 6.53 -11.38 -50.17
N VAL A 35 5.81 -12.49 -50.16
CA VAL A 35 5.64 -13.40 -51.29
C VAL A 35 4.19 -13.32 -51.75
N SER A 36 3.99 -13.13 -53.03
CA SER A 36 2.64 -13.03 -53.63
C SER A 36 2.50 -13.99 -54.79
N ASP A 37 1.46 -14.79 -54.80
CA ASP A 37 1.03 -15.58 -55.95
C ASP A 37 -0.16 -14.85 -56.61
N ASN A 38 0.11 -14.26 -57.76
CA ASN A 38 -0.83 -13.45 -58.52
C ASN A 38 -1.39 -14.25 -59.68
N ARG A 39 -2.71 -14.37 -59.75
CA ARG A 39 -3.44 -15.01 -60.83
C ARG A 39 -4.32 -13.98 -61.52
N ILE A 40 -4.03 -13.72 -62.77
CA ILE A 40 -4.82 -12.78 -63.59
C ILE A 40 -5.51 -13.60 -64.69
N ASN A 41 -6.81 -13.47 -64.78
CA ASN A 41 -7.64 -14.01 -65.86
C ASN A 41 -8.21 -12.78 -66.63
N GLN A 42 -7.61 -12.50 -67.80
CA GLN A 42 -8.04 -11.39 -68.64
C GLN A 42 -8.16 -11.86 -70.09
N MET A 43 -9.35 -11.77 -70.68
CA MET A 43 -9.66 -12.10 -72.06
C MET A 43 -9.20 -13.50 -72.49
N ASP A 44 -9.59 -14.56 -71.74
CA ASP A 44 -9.28 -15.97 -72.01
C ASP A 44 -7.77 -16.36 -71.97
N GLN A 45 -6.93 -15.42 -71.39
CA GLN A 45 -5.55 -15.76 -71.12
C GLN A 45 -5.32 -15.83 -69.59
N PHE A 46 -4.96 -17.03 -69.15
CA PHE A 46 -4.59 -17.27 -67.75
C PHE A 46 -3.10 -16.99 -67.57
N ARG A 47 -2.75 -15.99 -66.73
CA ARG A 47 -1.36 -15.73 -66.37
C ARG A 47 -1.24 -15.90 -64.86
N GLN A 48 -0.29 -16.74 -64.47
CA GLN A 48 0.15 -16.89 -63.09
C GLN A 48 1.58 -16.40 -63.00
N PHE A 49 1.87 -15.54 -62.02
CA PHE A 49 3.24 -15.11 -61.73
C PHE A 49 3.41 -14.96 -60.23
N ASP A 50 4.54 -15.49 -59.74
CA ASP A 50 4.97 -15.37 -58.38
C ASP A 50 5.80 -14.11 -58.23
N GLY A 51 5.56 -13.35 -57.19
CA GLY A 51 6.32 -12.14 -56.89
C GLY A 51 6.91 -12.19 -55.49
N GLU A 52 8.19 -11.95 -55.39
CA GLU A 52 8.90 -11.75 -54.15
C GLU A 52 9.28 -10.28 -54.01
N ARG A 53 9.06 -9.70 -52.84
CA ARG A 53 9.43 -8.32 -52.55
C ARG A 53 10.16 -8.26 -51.22
N TYR A 54 11.34 -7.71 -51.23
CA TYR A 54 12.15 -7.38 -50.06
C TYR A 54 12.31 -5.88 -50.00
N PHE A 55 12.12 -5.31 -48.80
CA PHE A 55 12.35 -3.89 -48.62
C PHE A 55 13.03 -3.60 -47.28
N LEU A 56 13.83 -2.55 -47.27
CA LEU A 56 14.42 -1.93 -46.10
C LEU A 56 14.08 -0.44 -46.16
N SER A 57 13.50 0.08 -45.11
CA SER A 57 13.17 1.52 -45.04
C SER A 57 13.73 2.12 -43.78
N LEU A 58 14.26 3.32 -43.86
CA LEU A 58 14.68 4.17 -42.77
C LEU A 58 13.79 5.40 -42.74
N THR A 59 13.14 5.64 -41.64
CA THR A 59 12.29 6.81 -41.46
C THR A 59 12.71 7.53 -40.20
N GLN A 60 12.91 8.85 -40.28
CA GLN A 60 13.21 9.69 -39.11
C GLN A 60 12.30 10.89 -39.09
N VAL A 61 11.72 11.16 -37.93
CA VAL A 61 10.95 12.37 -37.66
C VAL A 61 11.93 13.53 -37.48
N LEU A 62 11.94 14.48 -38.42
CA LEU A 62 12.73 15.72 -38.31
C LEU A 62 11.99 16.77 -37.49
N PHE A 63 10.68 16.93 -37.75
CA PHE A 63 9.80 17.83 -37.00
C PHE A 63 8.38 17.28 -37.00
N ASN A 64 7.84 17.06 -35.79
CA ASN A 64 6.43 16.74 -35.59
C ASN A 64 6.04 17.20 -34.17
N TRP A 65 5.24 18.27 -34.13
CA TRP A 65 4.81 18.89 -32.88
C TRP A 65 4.08 17.90 -31.94
N GLN A 66 3.31 16.99 -32.51
CA GLN A 66 2.58 15.98 -31.73
C GLN A 66 3.55 15.05 -31.00
N VAL A 67 4.58 14.53 -31.68
CA VAL A 67 5.57 13.61 -31.08
C VAL A 67 6.36 14.31 -29.97
N PHE A 68 6.73 15.58 -30.16
CA PHE A 68 7.37 16.37 -29.09
C PHE A 68 6.46 16.60 -27.89
N SER A 69 5.18 16.88 -28.14
CA SER A 69 4.18 17.07 -27.09
C SER A 69 3.90 15.78 -26.32
N GLU A 70 3.82 14.66 -27.02
CA GLU A 70 3.64 13.32 -26.40
C GLU A 70 4.84 12.93 -25.53
N ARG A 71 6.06 13.21 -25.97
CA ARG A 71 7.26 13.01 -25.14
C ARG A 71 7.21 13.85 -23.86
N LYS A 72 6.84 15.14 -23.99
CA LYS A 72 6.71 16.04 -22.85
C LYS A 72 5.61 15.57 -21.89
N ARG A 73 4.46 15.15 -22.42
CA ARG A 73 3.38 14.55 -21.63
C ARG A 73 3.83 13.30 -20.90
N ALA A 74 4.55 12.41 -21.57
CA ALA A 74 5.07 11.18 -20.95
C ALA A 74 6.06 11.48 -19.81
N SER A 75 6.84 12.58 -19.91
CA SER A 75 7.70 13.03 -18.81
C SER A 75 6.89 13.48 -17.61
N PHE A 76 5.85 14.30 -17.80
CA PHE A 76 4.99 14.73 -16.69
C PHE A 76 4.22 13.57 -16.03
N VAL A 77 3.84 12.56 -16.82
CA VAL A 77 3.21 11.35 -16.27
C VAL A 77 4.20 10.54 -15.44
N GLU A 78 5.47 10.46 -15.85
CA GLU A 78 6.52 9.81 -15.04
C GLU A 78 6.72 10.58 -13.72
N ASP A 79 6.86 11.90 -13.77
CA ASP A 79 7.00 12.75 -12.58
C ASP A 79 5.79 12.60 -11.63
N GLN A 80 4.56 12.55 -12.17
CA GLN A 80 3.34 12.29 -11.39
C GLN A 80 3.41 10.92 -10.67
N LEU A 81 3.80 9.86 -11.38
CA LEU A 81 3.88 8.51 -10.79
C LEU A 81 4.99 8.41 -9.74
N GLU A 82 6.05 9.21 -9.88
CA GLU A 82 7.10 9.32 -8.86
C GLU A 82 6.57 9.97 -7.58
N GLU A 83 5.82 11.06 -7.70
CA GLU A 83 5.17 11.72 -6.56
C GLU A 83 4.11 10.82 -5.89
N GLU A 84 3.34 10.07 -6.70
CA GLU A 84 2.38 9.08 -6.18
C GLU A 84 3.09 7.97 -5.38
N TYR A 85 4.26 7.53 -5.83
CA TYR A 85 5.06 6.55 -5.09
C TYR A 85 5.53 7.10 -3.74
N TYR A 86 6.06 8.33 -3.70
CA TYR A 86 6.49 8.95 -2.45
C TYR A 86 5.32 9.23 -1.50
N TYR A 87 4.18 9.63 -2.04
CA TYR A 87 2.95 9.79 -1.25
C TYR A 87 2.53 8.46 -0.60
N GLN A 88 2.50 7.38 -1.38
CA GLN A 88 2.15 6.05 -0.87
C GLN A 88 3.16 5.56 0.19
N LEU A 89 4.45 5.83 -0.01
CA LEU A 89 5.48 5.51 0.96
C LEU A 89 5.26 6.27 2.29
N ALA A 90 4.99 7.56 2.22
CA ALA A 90 4.71 8.38 3.38
C ALA A 90 3.46 7.90 4.13
N THR A 91 2.40 7.54 3.42
CA THR A 91 1.16 6.99 3.99
C THR A 91 1.44 5.71 4.78
N ILE A 92 2.17 4.76 4.17
CA ILE A 92 2.50 3.50 4.84
C ILE A 92 3.37 3.73 6.08
N LEU A 93 4.35 4.64 6.01
CA LEU A 93 5.19 4.96 7.17
C LEU A 93 4.35 5.56 8.32
N THR A 94 3.37 6.41 7.99
CA THR A 94 2.45 6.97 8.97
C THR A 94 1.58 5.88 9.60
N GLU A 95 0.99 5.00 8.80
CA GLU A 95 0.20 3.87 9.29
C GLU A 95 0.99 2.95 10.22
N VAL A 96 2.24 2.63 9.86
CA VAL A 96 3.12 1.81 10.71
C VAL A 96 3.41 2.51 12.04
N ALA A 97 3.68 3.83 12.00
CA ALA A 97 3.92 4.61 13.20
C ALA A 97 2.67 4.66 14.11
N GLU A 98 1.50 4.88 13.55
CA GLU A 98 0.23 4.88 14.28
C GLU A 98 -0.06 3.53 14.94
N ARG A 99 0.12 2.43 14.20
CA ARG A 99 -0.06 1.07 14.75
C ARG A 99 0.91 0.78 15.88
N TYR A 100 2.18 1.18 15.71
CA TYR A 100 3.17 1.02 16.76
C TYR A 100 2.80 1.79 18.04
N LEU A 101 2.35 3.05 17.87
CA LEU A 101 1.92 3.88 19.01
C LEU A 101 0.66 3.32 19.69
N ASN A 102 -0.27 2.75 18.93
CA ASN A 102 -1.47 2.11 19.49
C ASN A 102 -1.11 0.88 20.35
N VAL A 103 -0.17 0.05 19.90
CA VAL A 103 0.33 -1.09 20.69
C VAL A 103 1.01 -0.61 21.97
N LEU A 104 1.84 0.43 21.88
CA LEU A 104 2.51 1.02 23.04
C LEU A 104 1.50 1.58 24.04
N GLN A 105 0.51 2.34 23.57
CA GLN A 105 -0.56 2.89 24.39
C GLN A 105 -1.36 1.78 25.11
N ALA A 106 -1.69 0.69 24.42
CA ALA A 106 -2.37 -0.44 25.01
C ALA A 106 -1.50 -1.13 26.08
N SER A 107 -0.18 -1.19 25.87
CA SER A 107 0.75 -1.72 26.88
C SER A 107 0.81 -0.84 28.13
N ASP A 108 0.96 0.47 27.95
CA ASP A 108 1.00 1.42 29.06
C ASP A 108 -0.32 1.44 29.87
N ALA A 109 -1.46 1.26 29.18
CA ALA A 109 -2.75 1.14 29.84
C ALA A 109 -2.85 -0.12 30.70
N LEU A 110 -2.31 -1.25 30.26
CA LEU A 110 -2.23 -2.47 31.06
C LEU A 110 -1.33 -2.31 32.27
N ASP A 111 -0.16 -1.73 32.14
CA ASP A 111 0.75 -1.47 33.26
C ASP A 111 0.10 -0.56 34.31
N SER A 112 -0.71 0.41 33.84
CA SER A 112 -1.46 1.32 34.70
C SER A 112 -2.56 0.59 35.47
N ILE A 113 -3.39 -0.23 34.82
CA ILE A 113 -4.46 -0.96 35.48
C ILE A 113 -3.93 -2.02 36.45
N GLU A 114 -2.81 -2.66 36.15
CA GLU A 114 -2.14 -3.57 37.08
C GLU A 114 -1.70 -2.86 38.36
N SER A 115 -1.14 -1.66 38.21
CA SER A 115 -0.78 -0.81 39.36
C SER A 115 -1.98 -0.42 40.19
N GLU A 116 -3.12 -0.09 39.55
CA GLU A 116 -4.38 0.24 40.21
C GLU A 116 -4.94 -1.00 40.95
N ILE A 117 -4.96 -2.17 40.34
CA ILE A 117 -5.40 -3.42 40.94
C ILE A 117 -4.59 -3.71 42.23
N ASN A 118 -3.25 -3.58 42.16
CA ASN A 118 -2.37 -3.77 43.30
C ASN A 118 -2.70 -2.79 44.45
N ALA A 119 -2.97 -1.53 44.11
CA ALA A 119 -3.38 -0.52 45.09
C ALA A 119 -4.73 -0.86 45.73
N LEU A 120 -5.69 -1.30 44.92
CA LEU A 120 -7.03 -1.71 45.40
C LEU A 120 -6.97 -2.96 46.28
N ILE A 121 -6.10 -3.93 45.98
CA ILE A 121 -5.84 -5.11 46.84
C ILE A 121 -5.35 -4.65 48.20
N ASN A 122 -4.31 -3.83 48.26
CA ASN A 122 -3.76 -3.31 49.50
C ASN A 122 -4.79 -2.51 50.32
N GLN A 123 -5.62 -1.69 49.62
CA GLN A 123 -6.67 -0.92 50.24
C GLN A 123 -7.75 -1.86 50.83
N LEU A 124 -8.16 -2.91 50.10
CA LEU A 124 -9.16 -3.88 50.58
C LEU A 124 -8.64 -4.62 51.81
N GLU A 125 -7.37 -5.03 51.85
CA GLU A 125 -6.74 -5.66 53.02
C GLU A 125 -6.75 -4.74 54.25
N GLN A 126 -6.50 -3.44 54.04
CA GLN A 126 -6.60 -2.48 55.14
C GLN A 126 -8.04 -2.33 55.65
N ILE A 127 -9.02 -2.19 54.75
CA ILE A 127 -10.43 -2.09 55.12
C ILE A 127 -10.88 -3.35 55.87
N GLN A 128 -10.47 -4.54 55.39
CA GLN A 128 -10.77 -5.82 56.06
C GLN A 128 -10.18 -5.88 57.45
N SER A 129 -8.92 -5.46 57.64
CA SER A 129 -8.29 -5.40 58.97
C SER A 129 -8.99 -4.43 59.93
N LEU A 130 -9.51 -3.31 59.43
CA LEU A 130 -10.30 -2.36 60.23
C LEU A 130 -11.67 -2.94 60.57
N PHE A 131 -12.31 -3.62 59.65
CA PHE A 131 -13.59 -4.31 59.89
C PHE A 131 -13.46 -5.38 60.95
N ASP A 132 -12.43 -6.21 60.90
CA ASP A 132 -12.15 -7.26 61.92
C ASP A 132 -11.97 -6.68 63.34
N ARG A 133 -11.51 -5.43 63.40
CA ARG A 133 -11.35 -4.67 64.64
C ARG A 133 -12.59 -3.85 65.01
N GLN A 134 -13.71 -4.00 64.26
CA GLN A 134 -14.96 -3.23 64.44
C GLN A 134 -14.82 -1.72 64.24
N LEU A 135 -13.83 -1.29 63.45
CA LEU A 135 -13.52 0.13 63.12
C LEU A 135 -14.01 0.54 61.73
N ALA A 136 -14.49 -0.39 60.90
CA ALA A 136 -15.07 -0.15 59.56
C ALA A 136 -16.43 -0.87 59.44
N GLN A 137 -17.23 -0.45 58.47
CA GLN A 137 -18.54 -1.07 58.19
C GLN A 137 -18.39 -2.16 57.12
N LEU A 138 -19.30 -3.13 57.17
CA LEU A 138 -19.36 -4.21 56.16
C LEU A 138 -19.60 -3.65 54.75
N THR A 139 -20.31 -2.55 54.62
CA THR A 139 -20.52 -1.82 53.37
C THR A 139 -19.22 -1.35 52.73
N ASP A 140 -18.22 -0.94 53.53
CA ASP A 140 -16.93 -0.47 53.05
C ASP A 140 -16.14 -1.63 52.45
N VAL A 141 -16.21 -2.85 53.05
CA VAL A 141 -15.61 -4.06 52.51
C VAL A 141 -16.22 -4.42 51.15
N TYR A 142 -17.56 -4.42 51.05
CA TYR A 142 -18.24 -4.73 49.80
C TYR A 142 -17.94 -3.68 48.71
N GLN A 143 -17.81 -2.43 49.07
CA GLN A 143 -17.43 -1.38 48.12
C GLN A 143 -16.00 -1.58 47.62
N GLY A 144 -15.04 -1.93 48.48
CA GLY A 144 -13.69 -2.27 48.10
C GLY A 144 -13.62 -3.48 47.15
N GLN A 145 -14.41 -4.53 47.47
CA GLN A 145 -14.53 -5.70 46.61
C GLN A 145 -15.11 -5.36 45.22
N ALA A 146 -16.14 -4.53 45.17
CA ALA A 146 -16.77 -4.11 43.94
C ALA A 146 -15.81 -3.29 43.08
N SER A 147 -15.01 -2.37 43.68
CA SER A 147 -13.99 -1.59 42.98
C SER A 147 -12.89 -2.48 42.40
N LEU A 148 -12.41 -3.46 43.18
CA LEU A 148 -11.42 -4.41 42.70
C LEU A 148 -11.94 -5.25 41.54
N ALA A 149 -13.19 -5.77 41.65
CA ALA A 149 -13.79 -6.53 40.56
C ALA A 149 -14.00 -5.72 39.29
N ALA A 150 -14.34 -4.42 39.43
CA ALA A 150 -14.42 -3.51 38.27
C ALA A 150 -13.07 -3.28 37.59
N ALA A 151 -11.99 -3.08 38.35
CA ALA A 151 -10.65 -2.92 37.82
C ALA A 151 -10.15 -4.21 37.13
N GLN A 152 -10.46 -5.38 37.69
CA GLN A 152 -10.13 -6.67 37.03
C GLN A 152 -10.90 -6.89 35.73
N ALA A 153 -12.16 -6.48 35.66
CA ALA A 153 -12.94 -6.53 34.43
C ALA A 153 -12.35 -5.59 33.35
N GLU A 154 -11.91 -4.40 33.78
CA GLU A 154 -11.25 -3.45 32.89
C GLU A 154 -9.88 -3.98 32.38
N GLN A 155 -9.11 -4.68 33.22
CA GLN A 155 -7.88 -5.35 32.78
C GLN A 155 -8.15 -6.34 31.65
N LEU A 156 -9.15 -7.20 31.77
CA LEU A 156 -9.53 -8.15 30.72
C LEU A 156 -9.92 -7.45 29.40
N ARG A 157 -10.59 -6.30 29.49
CA ARG A 157 -10.95 -5.48 28.32
C ARG A 157 -9.68 -4.95 27.63
N LEU A 158 -8.73 -4.42 28.41
CA LEU A 158 -7.47 -3.89 27.89
C LEU A 158 -6.56 -4.98 27.30
N GLU A 159 -6.55 -6.18 27.89
CA GLU A 159 -5.85 -7.34 27.32
C GLU A 159 -6.40 -7.71 25.94
N ALA A 160 -7.72 -7.72 25.79
CA ALA A 160 -8.36 -7.97 24.49
C ALA A 160 -8.03 -6.86 23.48
N GLU A 161 -8.03 -5.60 23.89
CA GLU A 161 -7.63 -4.47 23.02
C GLU A 161 -6.16 -4.57 22.59
N GLN A 162 -5.25 -4.92 23.52
CA GLN A 162 -3.85 -5.13 23.17
C GLN A 162 -3.66 -6.28 22.17
N ALA A 163 -4.39 -7.38 22.35
CA ALA A 163 -4.33 -8.50 21.40
C ALA A 163 -4.77 -8.09 20.01
N LEU A 164 -5.87 -7.34 19.88
CA LEU A 164 -6.35 -6.80 18.60
C LEU A 164 -5.37 -5.80 17.98
N ALA A 165 -4.75 -4.94 18.78
CA ALA A 165 -3.76 -3.98 18.32
C ALA A 165 -2.49 -4.66 17.76
N ARG A 166 -2.14 -5.85 18.24
CA ARG A 166 -1.00 -6.62 17.73
C ARG A 166 -1.29 -7.39 16.44
N GLU A 167 -2.56 -7.69 16.16
CA GLU A 167 -2.97 -8.42 14.95
C GLU A 167 -3.26 -7.48 13.76
N SER A 168 -3.52 -6.21 14.01
CA SER A 168 -3.82 -5.20 12.98
C SER A 168 -2.58 -4.66 12.28
#